data_355cbbd9204d997723cc16f11b29137f
#
_entry.id   355cbbd9204d997723cc16f11b29137f
#
_cell.length_a   1.000
_cell.length_b   1.000
_cell.length_c   1.000
_cell.angle_alpha   90.00
_cell.angle_beta   90.00
_cell.angle_gamma   90.00
#
_symmetry.space_group_name_H-M   'P 1'
#
loop_
_entity.id
_entity.type
_entity.pdbx_description
1 polymer ?
#
loop_
_entity_poly.entity_id
_entity_poly.type
_entity_poly.pdbx_seq_one_letter_code
_entity_poly.pdbx_strand_id
1 'polypeptide(L)'
;MLSLRLLVLFIHVTAVIVALGGSLFSTFALGPVLAEELDGASRVRVARRVTRRLGVIVLSALAILVVTGILNVIFVGAIGPLLTLKLLLVAIVIVLAIFQYGTLGMRIWRVSANGPDPALAPLQSRFRSVGLKVGMLVLLIVYLSLGLSRAASAPLTLAVR
;
A
#
# COMPACT_ATOMS: atom_id res chain seq x y z
N MET A 1 -10.06 7.41 -26.85
CA MET A 1 -10.22 7.71 -25.41
C MET A 1 -10.37 6.45 -24.54
N LEU A 2 -11.12 5.43 -24.99
CA LEU A 2 -11.29 4.18 -24.23
C LEU A 2 -9.96 3.47 -23.90
N SER A 3 -9.03 3.42 -24.85
CA SER A 3 -7.71 2.79 -24.69
C SER A 3 -6.82 3.48 -23.62
N LEU A 4 -6.81 4.83 -23.56
CA LEU A 4 -6.03 5.56 -22.56
C LEU A 4 -6.59 5.34 -21.14
N ARG A 5 -7.91 5.38 -20.97
CA ARG A 5 -8.56 5.11 -19.68
C ARG A 5 -8.27 3.71 -19.20
N LEU A 6 -8.32 2.72 -20.08
CA LEU A 6 -7.99 1.33 -19.75
C LEU A 6 -6.51 1.19 -19.36
N LEU A 7 -5.61 1.85 -20.05
CA LEU A 7 -4.18 1.85 -19.72
C LEU A 7 -3.92 2.44 -18.33
N VAL A 8 -4.51 3.61 -18.03
CA VAL A 8 -4.39 4.25 -16.71
C VAL A 8 -4.93 3.34 -15.61
N LEU A 9 -6.09 2.71 -15.83
CA LEU A 9 -6.67 1.77 -14.89
C LEU A 9 -5.78 0.53 -14.69
N PHE A 10 -5.23 -0.02 -15.76
CA PHE A 10 -4.30 -1.16 -15.70
C PHE A 10 -3.06 -0.83 -14.88
N ILE A 11 -2.43 0.32 -15.14
CA ILE A 11 -1.26 0.77 -14.38
C ILE A 11 -1.63 0.98 -12.91
N HIS A 12 -2.79 1.55 -12.62
CA HIS A 12 -3.29 1.76 -11.26
C HIS A 12 -3.45 0.45 -10.50
N VAL A 13 -4.14 -0.53 -11.09
CA VAL A 13 -4.34 -1.86 -10.47
C VAL A 13 -3.02 -2.59 -10.29
N THR A 14 -2.13 -2.54 -11.26
CA THR A 14 -0.79 -3.14 -11.16
C THR A 14 -0.01 -2.53 -9.99
N ALA A 15 -0.05 -1.20 -9.82
CA ALA A 15 0.61 -0.54 -8.70
C ALA A 15 0.00 -0.93 -7.34
N VAL A 16 -1.33 -1.14 -7.24
CA VAL A 16 -1.98 -1.70 -6.03
C VAL A 16 -1.43 -3.10 -5.72
N ILE A 17 -1.37 -3.98 -6.73
CA ILE A 17 -0.87 -5.35 -6.57
C ILE A 17 0.57 -5.35 -6.08
N VAL A 18 1.43 -4.52 -6.67
CA VAL A 18 2.84 -4.42 -6.27
C VAL A 18 2.99 -3.90 -4.84
N ALA A 19 2.28 -2.83 -4.47
CA ALA A 19 2.38 -2.23 -3.15
C ALA A 19 1.84 -3.17 -2.06
N LEU A 20 0.64 -3.72 -2.27
CA LEU A 20 -0.03 -4.61 -1.31
C LEU A 20 0.68 -5.97 -1.24
N GLY A 21 0.95 -6.58 -2.38
CA GLY A 21 1.61 -7.89 -2.47
C GLY A 21 3.01 -7.86 -1.86
N GLY A 22 3.82 -6.84 -2.15
CA GLY A 22 5.13 -6.66 -1.54
C GLY A 22 5.09 -6.50 -0.03
N SER A 23 4.11 -5.74 0.48
CA SER A 23 3.92 -5.55 1.92
C SER A 23 3.46 -6.83 2.63
N LEU A 24 2.52 -7.55 2.06
CA LEU A 24 2.02 -8.83 2.59
C LEU A 24 3.12 -9.90 2.55
N PHE A 25 3.82 -10.05 1.43
CA PHE A 25 4.95 -10.96 1.30
C PHE A 25 6.02 -10.70 2.36
N SER A 26 6.41 -9.44 2.55
CA SER A 26 7.40 -9.08 3.57
C SER A 26 6.95 -9.42 4.99
N THR A 27 5.66 -9.26 5.29
CA THR A 27 5.11 -9.46 6.63
C THR A 27 4.87 -10.93 6.94
N PHE A 28 4.31 -11.69 6.01
CA PHE A 28 3.82 -13.05 6.26
C PHE A 28 4.76 -14.16 5.79
N ALA A 29 5.62 -13.89 4.81
CA ALA A 29 6.55 -14.88 4.31
C ALA A 29 8.00 -14.55 4.70
N LEU A 30 8.50 -13.39 4.25
CA LEU A 30 9.91 -13.06 4.40
C LEU A 30 10.32 -12.86 5.87
N GLY A 31 9.51 -12.16 6.66
CA GLY A 31 9.80 -11.89 8.07
C GLY A 31 9.97 -13.15 8.91
N PRO A 32 9.02 -14.10 8.89
CA PRO A 32 9.15 -15.40 9.56
C PRO A 32 10.38 -16.20 9.10
N VAL A 33 10.55 -16.38 7.78
CA VAL A 33 11.69 -17.13 7.22
C VAL A 33 13.04 -16.56 7.66
N LEU A 34 13.20 -15.23 7.64
CA LEU A 34 14.43 -14.59 8.14
C LEU A 34 14.65 -14.79 9.64
N ALA A 35 13.56 -14.97 10.42
CA ALA A 35 13.66 -15.21 11.85
C ALA A 35 14.05 -16.66 12.17
N GLU A 36 13.65 -17.61 11.35
CA GLU A 36 13.90 -19.04 11.53
C GLU A 36 15.26 -19.46 10.99
N GLU A 37 15.66 -18.95 9.83
CA GLU A 37 16.83 -19.42 9.08
C GLU A 37 18.14 -18.66 9.36
N LEU A 38 18.07 -17.45 9.94
CA LEU A 38 19.24 -16.59 10.08
C LEU A 38 19.57 -16.25 11.53
N ASP A 39 20.87 -16.29 11.86
CA ASP A 39 21.41 -15.74 13.11
C ASP A 39 21.10 -14.23 13.25
N GLY A 40 21.19 -13.70 14.47
CA GLY A 40 20.84 -12.32 14.76
C GLY A 40 21.53 -11.28 13.89
N ALA A 41 22.82 -11.44 13.61
CA ALA A 41 23.61 -10.50 12.83
C ALA A 41 23.29 -10.58 11.33
N SER A 42 23.19 -11.78 10.78
CA SER A 42 22.84 -12.02 9.38
C SER A 42 21.40 -11.61 9.09
N ARG A 43 20.47 -11.91 9.99
CA ARG A 43 19.07 -11.47 9.91
C ARG A 43 18.96 -9.96 9.83
N VAL A 44 19.64 -9.21 10.70
CA VAL A 44 19.61 -7.74 10.70
C VAL A 44 20.16 -7.19 9.37
N ARG A 45 21.27 -7.73 8.86
CA ARG A 45 21.87 -7.31 7.59
C ARG A 45 20.92 -7.53 6.40
N VAL A 46 20.33 -8.72 6.31
CA VAL A 46 19.40 -9.07 5.22
C VAL A 46 18.12 -8.24 5.33
N ALA A 47 17.49 -8.19 6.50
CA ALA A 47 16.29 -7.40 6.75
C ALA A 47 16.49 -5.92 6.38
N ARG A 48 17.65 -5.32 6.73
CA ARG A 48 18.01 -3.95 6.38
C ARG A 48 18.02 -3.71 4.86
N ARG A 49 18.65 -4.62 4.09
CA ARG A 49 18.71 -4.53 2.63
C ARG A 49 17.34 -4.68 1.99
N VAL A 50 16.57 -5.65 2.46
CA VAL A 50 15.22 -5.91 1.96
C VAL A 50 14.29 -4.75 2.26
N THR A 51 14.25 -4.25 3.51
CA THR A 51 13.39 -3.12 3.90
C THR A 51 13.68 -1.88 3.06
N ARG A 52 14.95 -1.59 2.76
CA ARG A 52 15.31 -0.46 1.89
C ARG A 52 14.78 -0.64 0.47
N ARG A 53 15.04 -1.81 -0.15
CA ARG A 53 14.59 -2.09 -1.52
C ARG A 53 13.07 -2.11 -1.63
N LEU A 54 12.42 -2.79 -0.69
CA LEU A 54 10.96 -2.84 -0.62
C LEU A 54 10.36 -1.44 -0.41
N GLY A 55 10.96 -0.62 0.45
CA GLY A 55 10.54 0.76 0.66
C GLY A 55 10.57 1.58 -0.62
N VAL A 56 11.63 1.47 -1.43
CA VAL A 56 11.69 2.14 -2.74
C VAL A 56 10.56 1.64 -3.65
N ILE A 57 10.37 0.33 -3.77
CA ILE A 57 9.34 -0.27 -4.64
C ILE A 57 7.95 0.20 -4.20
N VAL A 58 7.63 0.13 -2.91
CA VAL A 58 6.30 0.51 -2.39
C VAL A 58 6.06 2.01 -2.52
N LEU A 59 7.04 2.86 -2.23
CA LEU A 59 6.89 4.32 -2.39
C LEU A 59 6.76 4.72 -3.86
N SER A 60 7.48 4.06 -4.77
CA SER A 60 7.32 4.28 -6.21
C SER A 60 5.93 3.85 -6.69
N ALA A 61 5.46 2.68 -6.25
CA ALA A 61 4.10 2.21 -6.55
C ALA A 61 3.04 3.18 -5.99
N LEU A 62 3.26 3.72 -4.78
CA LEU A 62 2.37 4.71 -4.17
C LEU A 62 2.32 6.01 -4.99
N ALA A 63 3.46 6.50 -5.49
CA ALA A 63 3.51 7.67 -6.36
C ALA A 63 2.71 7.44 -7.66
N ILE A 64 2.89 6.26 -8.28
CA ILE A 64 2.11 5.85 -9.46
C ILE A 64 0.61 5.79 -9.13
N LEU A 65 0.24 5.25 -7.96
CA LEU A 65 -1.15 5.18 -7.50
C LEU A 65 -1.78 6.57 -7.35
N VAL A 66 -1.04 7.54 -6.80
CA VAL A 66 -1.52 8.92 -6.65
C VAL A 66 -1.77 9.53 -8.03
N VAL A 67 -0.81 9.47 -8.94
CA VAL A 67 -0.94 10.05 -10.30
C VAL A 67 -2.09 9.40 -11.05
N THR A 68 -2.12 8.08 -11.12
CA THR A 68 -3.18 7.34 -11.82
C THR A 68 -4.55 7.47 -11.15
N GLY A 69 -4.57 7.62 -9.82
CA GLY A 69 -5.78 7.90 -9.06
C GLY A 69 -6.40 9.26 -9.41
N ILE A 70 -5.59 10.31 -9.49
CA ILE A 70 -6.02 11.65 -9.93
C ILE A 70 -6.59 11.59 -11.36
N LEU A 71 -5.88 10.94 -12.29
CA LEU A 71 -6.36 10.76 -13.66
C LEU A 71 -7.69 10.02 -13.71
N ASN A 72 -7.86 8.96 -12.91
CA ASN A 72 -9.13 8.22 -12.83
C ASN A 72 -10.27 9.10 -12.31
N VAL A 73 -10.04 9.99 -11.33
CA VAL A 73 -11.05 10.95 -10.84
C VAL A 73 -11.45 11.91 -11.95
N ILE A 74 -10.47 12.45 -12.70
CA ILE A 74 -10.73 13.34 -13.84
C ILE A 74 -11.59 12.62 -14.92
N PHE A 75 -11.30 11.36 -15.22
CA PHE A 75 -12.06 10.58 -16.19
C PHE A 75 -13.48 10.25 -15.74
N VAL A 76 -13.74 10.17 -14.42
CA VAL A 76 -15.09 9.92 -13.88
C VAL A 76 -15.96 11.17 -13.97
N GLY A 77 -15.39 12.36 -13.78
CA GLY A 77 -16.07 13.66 -13.96
C GLY A 77 -17.11 14.03 -12.90
N ALA A 78 -17.50 13.12 -12.00
CA ALA A 78 -18.46 13.37 -10.93
C ALA A 78 -17.94 12.86 -9.59
N ILE A 79 -18.07 13.69 -8.55
CA ILE A 79 -17.64 13.33 -7.17
C ILE A 79 -18.89 13.07 -6.35
N GLY A 80 -19.21 11.79 -6.13
CA GLY A 80 -20.28 11.36 -5.22
C GLY A 80 -19.74 11.02 -3.81
N PRO A 81 -20.63 10.81 -2.83
CA PRO A 81 -20.23 10.58 -1.43
C PRO A 81 -19.33 9.35 -1.25
N LEU A 82 -19.55 8.29 -2.01
CA LEU A 82 -18.74 7.08 -1.97
C LEU A 82 -17.33 7.30 -2.51
N LEU A 83 -17.18 8.11 -3.57
CA LEU A 83 -15.89 8.50 -4.10
C LEU A 83 -15.12 9.40 -3.11
N THR A 84 -15.82 10.33 -2.46
CA THR A 84 -15.25 11.18 -1.41
C THR A 84 -14.72 10.34 -0.25
N LEU A 85 -15.50 9.39 0.25
CA LEU A 85 -15.06 8.46 1.30
C LEU A 85 -13.80 7.68 0.87
N LYS A 86 -13.79 7.16 -0.37
CA LYS A 86 -12.63 6.47 -0.92
C LYS A 86 -11.38 7.36 -0.95
N LEU A 87 -11.50 8.61 -1.41
CA LEU A 87 -10.39 9.55 -1.48
C LEU A 87 -9.84 9.87 -0.08
N LEU A 88 -10.72 10.03 0.92
CA LEU A 88 -10.32 10.21 2.31
C LEU A 88 -9.51 9.02 2.83
N LEU A 89 -9.98 7.79 2.59
CA LEU A 89 -9.27 6.57 2.97
C LEU A 89 -7.91 6.46 2.27
N VAL A 90 -7.84 6.82 0.99
CA VAL A 90 -6.58 6.87 0.24
C VAL A 90 -5.60 7.87 0.85
N ALA A 91 -6.05 9.06 1.24
CA ALA A 91 -5.22 10.06 1.93
C ALA A 91 -4.64 9.51 3.24
N ILE A 92 -5.47 8.81 4.04
CA ILE A 92 -5.01 8.14 5.27
C ILE A 92 -3.94 7.08 4.97
N VAL A 93 -4.16 6.25 3.94
CA VAL A 93 -3.18 5.23 3.52
C VAL A 93 -1.85 5.87 3.11
N ILE A 94 -1.88 6.97 2.36
CA ILE A 94 -0.67 7.70 1.94
C ILE A 94 0.12 8.19 3.16
N VAL A 95 -0.56 8.85 4.11
CA VAL A 95 0.08 9.34 5.34
C VAL A 95 0.69 8.19 6.15
N LEU A 96 -0.04 7.09 6.34
CA LEU A 96 0.45 5.92 7.06
C LEU A 96 1.63 5.25 6.34
N ALA A 97 1.60 5.15 5.02
CA ALA A 97 2.70 4.56 4.25
C ALA A 97 3.96 5.43 4.29
N ILE A 98 3.82 6.76 4.18
CA ILE A 98 4.94 7.69 4.35
C ILE A 98 5.52 7.58 5.77
N PHE A 99 4.68 7.51 6.80
CA PHE A 99 5.12 7.31 8.17
C PHE A 99 5.85 5.96 8.33
N GLN A 100 5.29 4.88 7.79
CA GLN A 100 5.85 3.53 7.88
C GLN A 100 7.23 3.45 7.22
N TYR A 101 7.35 3.83 5.96
CA TYR A 101 8.59 3.68 5.19
C TYR A 101 9.55 4.85 5.38
N GLY A 102 9.04 6.08 5.48
CA GLY A 102 9.85 7.28 5.68
C GLY A 102 10.39 7.39 7.11
N THR A 103 9.52 7.24 8.12
CA THR A 103 9.95 7.45 9.52
C THR A 103 10.42 6.18 10.18
N LEU A 104 9.57 5.15 10.26
CA LEU A 104 9.92 3.90 10.94
C LEU A 104 10.97 3.11 10.16
N GLY A 105 10.85 3.02 8.84
CA GLY A 105 11.81 2.34 7.99
C GLY A 105 13.20 2.97 8.07
N MET A 106 13.30 4.31 8.05
CA MET A 106 14.57 5.00 8.23
C MET A 106 15.16 4.84 9.62
N ARG A 107 14.34 4.82 10.68
CA ARG A 107 14.82 4.53 12.04
C ARG A 107 15.38 3.13 12.16
N ILE A 108 14.65 2.11 11.68
CA ILE A 108 15.12 0.72 11.63
C ILE A 108 16.45 0.65 10.86
N TRP A 109 16.54 1.32 9.71
CA TRP A 109 17.75 1.33 8.90
C TRP A 109 18.96 1.94 9.61
N ARG A 110 18.77 3.03 10.39
CA ARG A 110 19.84 3.69 11.18
C ARG A 110 20.27 2.83 12.36
N VAL A 111 19.32 2.33 13.16
CA VAL A 111 19.63 1.51 14.34
C VAL A 111 20.31 0.20 13.93
N SER A 112 19.85 -0.43 12.83
CA SER A 112 20.45 -1.66 12.31
C SER A 112 21.83 -1.49 11.66
N ALA A 113 22.35 -0.25 11.54
CA ALA A 113 23.67 -0.02 10.96
C ALA A 113 24.80 -0.59 11.82
N ASN A 114 24.62 -0.58 13.14
CA ASN A 114 25.61 -1.00 14.11
C ASN A 114 25.45 -2.48 14.57
N GLY A 115 24.56 -3.24 13.91
CA GLY A 115 24.29 -4.63 14.24
C GLY A 115 23.02 -4.85 15.05
N PRO A 116 22.88 -6.00 15.75
CA PRO A 116 21.74 -6.28 16.61
C PRO A 116 21.65 -5.28 17.77
N ASP A 117 20.48 -4.68 17.94
CA ASP A 117 20.19 -3.69 18.98
C ASP A 117 18.83 -3.99 19.61
N PRO A 118 18.66 -3.98 20.94
CA PRO A 118 17.40 -4.18 21.63
C PRO A 118 16.27 -3.24 21.16
N ALA A 119 16.63 -2.04 20.71
CA ALA A 119 15.65 -1.07 20.17
C ALA A 119 15.03 -1.49 18.83
N LEU A 120 15.60 -2.49 18.12
CA LEU A 120 15.06 -2.96 16.85
C LEU A 120 13.73 -3.70 17.02
N ALA A 121 13.56 -4.51 18.05
CA ALA A 121 12.35 -5.32 18.25
C ALA A 121 11.08 -4.46 18.35
N PRO A 122 10.99 -3.42 19.19
CA PRO A 122 9.81 -2.57 19.25
C PRO A 122 9.58 -1.76 17.96
N LEU A 123 10.64 -1.33 17.25
CA LEU A 123 10.52 -0.63 15.97
C LEU A 123 9.96 -1.54 14.88
N GLN A 124 10.43 -2.79 14.79
CA GLN A 124 9.93 -3.78 13.85
C GLN A 124 8.48 -4.15 14.13
N SER A 125 8.11 -4.33 15.41
CA SER A 125 6.72 -4.58 15.80
C SER A 125 5.79 -3.43 15.38
N ARG A 126 6.17 -2.19 15.63
CA ARG A 126 5.41 -1.00 15.16
C ARG A 126 5.32 -0.94 13.64
N PHE A 127 6.42 -1.18 12.93
CA PHE A 127 6.44 -1.21 11.47
C PHE A 127 5.46 -2.24 10.91
N ARG A 128 5.44 -3.45 11.48
CA ARG A 128 4.53 -4.52 11.11
C ARG A 128 3.07 -4.14 11.42
N SER A 129 2.78 -3.60 12.60
CA SER A 129 1.43 -3.17 13.00
C SER A 129 0.88 -2.10 12.08
N VAL A 130 1.68 -1.08 11.72
CA VAL A 130 1.26 -0.05 10.75
C VAL A 130 1.02 -0.67 9.37
N GLY A 131 1.91 -1.56 8.93
CA GLY A 131 1.77 -2.27 7.64
C GLY A 131 0.49 -3.09 7.54
N LEU A 132 0.10 -3.79 8.60
CA LEU A 132 -1.17 -4.52 8.65
C LEU A 132 -2.38 -3.57 8.55
N LYS A 133 -2.37 -2.44 9.27
CA LYS A 133 -3.44 -1.44 9.18
C LYS A 133 -3.55 -0.85 7.78
N VAL A 134 -2.42 -0.52 7.16
CA VAL A 134 -2.38 -0.06 5.76
C VAL A 134 -2.95 -1.12 4.82
N GLY A 135 -2.55 -2.38 4.97
CA GLY A 135 -3.06 -3.49 4.18
C GLY A 135 -4.58 -3.65 4.30
N MET A 136 -5.13 -3.60 5.51
CA MET A 136 -6.58 -3.67 5.75
C MET A 136 -7.32 -2.49 5.10
N LEU A 137 -6.78 -1.26 5.23
CA LEU A 137 -7.38 -0.08 4.58
C LEU A 137 -7.36 -0.19 3.06
N VAL A 138 -6.26 -0.69 2.48
CA VAL A 138 -6.18 -0.90 1.02
C VAL A 138 -7.21 -1.93 0.56
N LEU A 139 -7.38 -3.05 1.28
CA LEU A 139 -8.42 -4.04 0.98
C LEU A 139 -9.84 -3.44 1.06
N LEU A 140 -10.11 -2.60 2.06
CA LEU A 140 -11.36 -1.87 2.16
C LEU A 140 -11.59 -0.93 0.96
N ILE A 141 -10.54 -0.19 0.54
CA ILE A 141 -10.61 0.68 -0.63
C ILE A 141 -10.89 -0.12 -1.90
N VAL A 142 -10.28 -1.30 -2.06
CA VAL A 142 -10.55 -2.20 -3.20
C VAL A 142 -12.01 -2.65 -3.17
N TYR A 143 -12.51 -3.08 -2.01
CA TYR A 143 -13.91 -3.48 -1.85
C TYR A 143 -14.89 -2.35 -2.22
N LEU A 144 -14.67 -1.14 -1.71
CA LEU A 144 -15.47 0.04 -2.07
C LEU A 144 -15.40 0.37 -3.57
N SER A 145 -14.25 0.13 -4.20
CA SER A 145 -14.07 0.34 -5.64
C SER A 145 -14.91 -0.61 -6.48
N LEU A 146 -15.08 -1.85 -6.06
CA LEU A 146 -15.97 -2.83 -6.70
C LEU A 146 -17.43 -2.43 -6.54
N GLY A 147 -17.83 -1.88 -5.39
CA GLY A 147 -19.18 -1.35 -5.17
C GLY A 147 -19.49 -0.17 -6.09
N LEU A 148 -18.55 0.76 -6.27
CA LEU A 148 -18.69 1.89 -7.19
C LEU A 148 -18.88 1.45 -8.65
N SER A 149 -18.13 0.43 -9.10
CA SER A 149 -18.24 -0.06 -10.47
C SER A 149 -19.62 -0.69 -10.76
N ARG A 150 -20.18 -1.40 -9.77
CA ARG A 150 -21.52 -2.00 -9.88
C ARG A 150 -22.62 -0.94 -9.89
N ALA A 151 -22.55 0.09 -9.06
CA ALA A 151 -23.50 1.18 -9.03
C ALA A 151 -23.54 1.97 -10.35
N ALA A 152 -22.38 2.14 -10.99
CA ALA A 152 -22.26 2.81 -12.29
C ALA A 152 -22.78 1.96 -13.46
N SER A 153 -22.86 0.64 -13.32
CA SER A 153 -23.36 -0.29 -14.36
C SER A 153 -24.82 -0.73 -14.16
N ALA A 154 -25.48 -0.29 -13.09
CA ALA A 154 -26.89 -0.59 -12.87
C ALA A 154 -27.75 0.12 -13.94
N PRO A 155 -28.61 -0.59 -14.72
CA PRO A 155 -29.45 0.03 -15.72
C PRO A 155 -30.48 0.94 -15.04
N LEU A 156 -30.74 2.13 -15.66
CA LEU A 156 -31.70 3.14 -15.23
C LEU A 156 -33.18 2.67 -15.30
N THR A 157 -33.45 1.38 -15.33
CA THR A 157 -34.76 0.77 -15.58
C THR A 157 -35.70 0.75 -14.37
N LEU A 158 -35.39 1.36 -13.22
CA LEU A 158 -36.28 1.41 -12.05
C LEU A 158 -36.85 2.79 -11.70
N ALA A 159 -36.70 3.79 -12.55
CA ALA A 159 -37.24 5.13 -12.30
C ALA A 159 -38.58 5.45 -13.01
N VAL A 160 -39.33 4.43 -13.50
CA VAL A 160 -40.68 4.60 -14.06
C VAL A 160 -41.58 3.58 -13.39
N ARG A 161 -42.08 3.90 -12.22
CA ARG A 161 -43.35 3.46 -11.64
C ARG A 161 -43.81 4.48 -10.62
#